data_814d69c8c1a214be0b1b709006be2821
#
_entry.id   814d69c8c1a214be0b1b709006be2821
#
_cell.length_a   1.000
_cell.length_b   1.000
_cell.length_c   1.000
_cell.angle_alpha   90.00
_cell.angle_beta   90.00
_cell.angle_gamma   90.00
#
_symmetry.space_group_name_H-M   'P 1'
#
loop_
_entity.id
_entity.type
_entity.pdbx_description
1 polymer ?
#
loop_
_entity_poly.entity_id
_entity_poly.type
_entity_poly.pdbx_seq_one_letter_code
_entity_poly.pdbx_strand_id
1 'polypeptide(L)'
;MLPKTQNPQAYILKLNEASNGKDTMTGHWEMMGLKTEKPFITFTDTGFPKEFIDLFEKKTGRKCVGNIACSGTKILDMYGEHQIKTGDWIVYTSADSVFQIAANEDIIPLEELYHACQIAREIAMDDKWKVGRVIARPYIGTKEGHFTRTSNRHDYALAPFSKTALDSLKDAGLDVIGVGKIPDIFVDQGITRKN
;
A
#
# COMPACT_ATOMS: atom_id res chain seq x y z
N MET A 1 -22.58 16.01 21.55
CA MET A 1 -21.73 15.39 22.60
C MET A 1 -22.58 14.30 23.25
N LEU A 2 -22.11 13.07 23.32
CA LEU A 2 -22.84 11.99 23.99
C LEU A 2 -22.82 12.21 25.51
N PRO A 3 -23.94 11.94 26.23
CA PRO A 3 -23.99 12.08 27.70
C PRO A 3 -23.02 11.09 28.35
N LYS A 4 -22.34 11.54 29.41
CA LYS A 4 -21.52 10.65 30.24
C LYS A 4 -22.41 9.69 30.99
N THR A 5 -22.14 8.38 30.89
CA THR A 5 -22.82 7.39 31.74
C THR A 5 -22.20 7.39 33.14
N GLN A 6 -23.04 7.27 34.16
CA GLN A 6 -22.58 7.18 35.54
C GLN A 6 -22.06 5.78 35.92
N ASN A 7 -22.52 4.74 35.21
CA ASN A 7 -22.10 3.35 35.42
C ASN A 7 -21.65 2.74 34.08
N PRO A 8 -20.41 3.03 33.62
CA PRO A 8 -19.90 2.47 32.39
C PRO A 8 -19.68 0.95 32.55
N GLN A 9 -20.17 0.18 31.58
CA GLN A 9 -19.93 -1.27 31.49
C GLN A 9 -18.73 -1.61 30.62
N ALA A 10 -17.86 -0.61 30.33
CA ALA A 10 -16.65 -0.74 29.55
C ALA A 10 -15.56 0.17 30.13
N TYR A 11 -14.31 -0.17 29.83
CA TYR A 11 -13.18 0.70 30.16
C TYR A 11 -12.94 1.68 29.01
N ILE A 12 -12.70 2.95 29.35
CA ILE A 12 -12.30 3.99 28.41
C ILE A 12 -10.84 4.32 28.71
N LEU A 13 -9.98 4.08 27.72
CA LEU A 13 -8.55 4.32 27.81
C LEU A 13 -8.14 5.37 26.78
N LYS A 14 -7.19 6.22 27.14
CA LYS A 14 -6.46 7.08 26.21
C LYS A 14 -5.06 6.50 26.07
N LEU A 15 -4.72 6.03 24.87
CA LEU A 15 -3.41 5.50 24.55
C LEU A 15 -2.64 6.53 23.72
N ASN A 16 -1.33 6.58 23.89
CA ASN A 16 -0.43 7.33 23.06
C ASN A 16 0.34 6.32 22.21
N GLU A 17 0.49 6.62 20.91
CA GLU A 17 1.33 5.84 20.01
C GLU A 17 2.78 5.91 20.45
N ALA A 18 3.45 4.76 20.50
CA ALA A 18 4.86 4.62 20.91
C ALA A 18 5.80 4.41 19.70
N SER A 19 5.25 4.03 18.55
CA SER A 19 5.99 3.84 17.31
C SER A 19 6.33 5.16 16.64
N ASN A 20 7.41 5.18 15.88
CA ASN A 20 7.92 6.37 15.18
C ASN A 20 7.37 6.52 13.75
N GLY A 21 6.27 5.89 13.40
CA GLY A 21 5.64 5.99 12.09
C GLY A 21 4.24 6.60 12.19
N LYS A 22 3.73 7.12 11.10
CA LYS A 22 2.37 7.68 11.00
C LYS A 22 1.48 6.97 9.97
N ASP A 23 1.97 5.89 9.38
CA ASP A 23 1.20 5.15 8.38
C ASP A 23 0.28 4.09 9.04
N THR A 24 -0.68 3.62 8.25
CA THR A 24 -1.68 2.68 8.74
C THR A 24 -1.09 1.34 9.22
N MET A 25 0.02 0.88 8.60
CA MET A 25 0.66 -0.39 9.00
C MET A 25 1.29 -0.26 10.37
N THR A 26 2.03 0.81 10.62
CA THR A 26 2.65 1.11 11.92
C THR A 26 1.63 1.06 13.04
N GLY A 27 0.51 1.79 12.89
CA GLY A 27 -0.53 1.82 13.93
C GLY A 27 -1.19 0.46 14.17
N HIS A 28 -1.47 -0.31 13.13
CA HIS A 28 -2.05 -1.64 13.29
C HIS A 28 -1.07 -2.64 13.91
N TRP A 29 0.19 -2.59 13.49
CA TRP A 29 1.23 -3.45 14.07
C TRP A 29 1.46 -3.14 15.54
N GLU A 30 1.44 -1.85 15.93
CA GLU A 30 1.56 -1.45 17.33
C GLU A 30 0.39 -1.95 18.17
N MET A 31 -0.85 -1.84 17.70
CA MET A 31 -2.02 -2.43 18.38
C MET A 31 -1.89 -3.95 18.57
N MET A 32 -1.14 -4.61 17.68
CA MET A 32 -0.87 -6.06 17.76
C MET A 32 0.50 -6.39 18.40
N GLY A 33 1.11 -5.42 19.08
CA GLY A 33 2.29 -5.63 19.93
C GLY A 33 3.64 -5.37 19.29
N LEU A 34 3.69 -4.82 18.07
CA LEU A 34 4.96 -4.49 17.40
C LEU A 34 5.23 -3.00 17.38
N LYS A 35 6.21 -2.54 18.14
CA LYS A 35 6.68 -1.16 18.10
C LYS A 35 7.61 -0.93 16.92
N THR A 36 7.28 0.00 16.04
CA THR A 36 8.11 0.40 14.89
C THR A 36 9.08 1.51 15.30
N GLU A 37 10.36 1.17 15.47
CA GLU A 37 11.40 2.13 15.89
C GLU A 37 11.82 3.05 14.73
N LYS A 38 11.94 2.51 13.50
CA LYS A 38 12.29 3.26 12.30
C LYS A 38 11.05 3.43 11.43
N PRO A 39 10.58 4.66 11.19
CA PRO A 39 9.46 4.89 10.30
C PRO A 39 9.79 4.43 8.88
N PHE A 40 8.78 4.02 8.14
CA PHE A 40 8.94 3.73 6.72
C PHE A 40 9.33 4.99 5.94
N ILE A 41 10.19 4.81 4.94
CA ILE A 41 10.65 5.91 4.09
C ILE A 41 9.47 6.43 3.25
N THR A 42 9.39 7.74 3.07
CA THR A 42 8.46 8.40 2.17
C THR A 42 9.21 9.17 1.09
N PHE A 43 8.63 9.25 -0.10
CA PHE A 43 9.19 9.99 -1.24
C PHE A 43 8.24 11.09 -1.71
N THR A 44 7.52 11.71 -0.76
CA THR A 44 6.47 12.71 -1.03
C THR A 44 7.02 13.97 -1.71
N ASP A 45 8.18 14.42 -1.29
CA ASP A 45 8.75 15.71 -1.75
C ASP A 45 9.55 15.56 -3.06
N THR A 46 10.12 14.41 -3.32
CA THR A 46 11.09 14.20 -4.41
C THR A 46 10.63 13.25 -5.49
N GLY A 47 9.59 12.43 -5.22
CA GLY A 47 9.38 11.19 -5.97
C GLY A 47 10.49 10.17 -5.66
N PHE A 48 10.40 9.00 -6.26
CA PHE A 48 11.40 7.94 -6.09
C PHE A 48 12.73 8.31 -6.78
N PRO A 49 13.88 7.91 -6.21
CA PRO A 49 15.18 8.16 -6.82
C PRO A 49 15.27 7.54 -8.24
N LYS A 50 16.02 8.22 -9.09
CA LYS A 50 16.22 7.76 -10.48
C LYS A 50 16.73 6.32 -10.55
N GLU A 51 17.62 5.92 -9.64
CA GLU A 51 18.15 4.55 -9.55
C GLU A 51 17.04 3.50 -9.35
N PHE A 52 16.04 3.81 -8.51
CA PHE A 52 14.88 2.94 -8.32
C PHE A 52 14.03 2.81 -9.60
N ILE A 53 13.74 3.95 -10.23
CA ILE A 53 12.94 3.99 -11.47
C ILE A 53 13.66 3.27 -12.61
N ASP A 54 14.95 3.54 -12.83
CA ASP A 54 15.74 2.89 -13.88
C ASP A 54 15.78 1.35 -13.70
N LEU A 55 15.94 0.90 -12.46
CA LEU A 55 15.92 -0.53 -12.14
C LEU A 55 14.54 -1.17 -12.38
N PHE A 56 13.49 -0.47 -12.02
CA PHE A 56 12.11 -0.91 -12.25
C PHE A 56 11.80 -0.98 -13.75
N GLU A 57 12.11 0.08 -14.52
CA GLU A 57 11.97 0.09 -15.98
C GLU A 57 12.73 -1.07 -16.65
N LYS A 58 13.99 -1.28 -16.24
CA LYS A 58 14.83 -2.36 -16.77
C LYS A 58 14.23 -3.75 -16.52
N LYS A 59 13.66 -3.96 -15.34
CA LYS A 59 13.10 -5.27 -14.96
C LYS A 59 11.72 -5.52 -15.57
N THR A 60 10.92 -4.48 -15.77
CA THR A 60 9.55 -4.58 -16.32
C THR A 60 9.48 -4.38 -17.82
N GLY A 61 10.53 -3.82 -18.44
CA GLY A 61 10.60 -3.60 -19.89
C GLY A 61 9.79 -2.40 -20.41
N ARG A 62 9.14 -1.63 -19.53
CA ARG A 62 8.35 -0.42 -19.89
C ARG A 62 8.93 0.81 -19.22
N LYS A 63 8.75 1.97 -19.85
CA LYS A 63 9.12 3.26 -19.28
C LYS A 63 8.13 3.71 -18.20
N CYS A 64 8.56 4.66 -17.38
CA CYS A 64 7.75 5.26 -16.34
C CYS A 64 7.46 6.72 -16.62
N VAL A 65 6.24 7.14 -16.32
CA VAL A 65 5.84 8.56 -16.28
C VAL A 65 5.25 8.90 -14.92
N GLY A 66 5.26 10.17 -14.58
CA GLY A 66 4.77 10.67 -13.30
C GLY A 66 5.88 10.78 -12.27
N ASN A 67 6.03 9.79 -11.40
CA ASN A 67 7.00 9.78 -10.28
C ASN A 67 6.89 11.01 -9.36
N ILE A 68 5.68 11.41 -9.02
CA ILE A 68 5.37 12.56 -8.17
C ILE A 68 4.37 12.17 -7.07
N ALA A 69 4.30 12.98 -6.02
CA ALA A 69 3.22 12.87 -5.04
C ALA A 69 1.93 13.46 -5.62
N CYS A 70 0.93 12.62 -5.78
CA CYS A 70 -0.32 13.02 -6.41
C CYS A 70 -1.51 12.18 -5.96
N SER A 71 -2.73 12.72 -6.09
CA SER A 71 -3.93 11.90 -5.96
C SER A 71 -4.11 10.98 -7.17
N GLY A 72 -4.71 9.79 -6.93
CA GLY A 72 -4.89 8.81 -8.00
C GLY A 72 -5.82 9.26 -9.14
N THR A 73 -6.73 10.20 -8.92
CA THR A 73 -7.56 10.81 -9.99
C THR A 73 -6.73 11.78 -10.81
N LYS A 74 -6.06 12.71 -10.14
CA LYS A 74 -5.26 13.73 -10.83
C LYS A 74 -4.12 13.12 -11.66
N ILE A 75 -3.45 12.07 -11.19
CA ILE A 75 -2.37 11.43 -11.95
C ILE A 75 -2.88 10.75 -13.21
N LEU A 76 -4.09 10.20 -13.18
CA LEU A 76 -4.73 9.62 -14.37
C LEU A 76 -5.10 10.69 -15.39
N ASP A 77 -5.65 11.83 -14.96
CA ASP A 77 -5.94 12.95 -15.85
C ASP A 77 -4.68 13.49 -16.52
N MET A 78 -3.52 13.50 -15.82
CA MET A 78 -2.25 13.97 -16.37
C MET A 78 -1.60 12.99 -17.37
N TYR A 79 -1.69 11.69 -17.12
CA TYR A 79 -0.88 10.70 -17.85
C TYR A 79 -1.68 9.56 -18.48
N GLY A 80 -2.99 9.47 -18.25
CA GLY A 80 -3.80 8.36 -18.76
C GLY A 80 -3.80 8.26 -20.28
N GLU A 81 -3.97 9.38 -20.98
CA GLU A 81 -3.91 9.41 -22.45
C GLU A 81 -2.51 9.10 -22.99
N HIS A 82 -1.45 9.50 -22.26
CA HIS A 82 -0.07 9.12 -22.60
C HIS A 82 0.09 7.60 -22.51
N GLN A 83 -0.35 6.99 -21.39
CA GLN A 83 -0.23 5.54 -21.22
C GLN A 83 -0.98 4.75 -22.29
N ILE A 84 -2.18 5.20 -22.70
CA ILE A 84 -2.94 4.54 -23.78
C ILE A 84 -2.14 4.50 -25.08
N LYS A 85 -1.35 5.54 -25.36
CA LYS A 85 -0.56 5.65 -26.59
C LYS A 85 0.77 4.89 -26.54
N THR A 86 1.40 4.82 -25.37
CA THR A 86 2.78 4.33 -25.22
C THR A 86 2.89 3.00 -24.49
N GLY A 87 1.93 2.68 -23.61
CA GLY A 87 2.01 1.56 -22.70
C GLY A 87 2.97 1.78 -21.52
N ASP A 88 3.40 3.00 -21.24
CA ASP A 88 4.30 3.31 -20.12
C ASP A 88 3.60 3.13 -18.77
N TRP A 89 4.35 2.77 -17.73
CA TRP A 89 3.83 2.74 -16.37
C TRP A 89 3.55 4.15 -15.86
N ILE A 90 2.36 4.38 -15.29
CA ILE A 90 2.09 5.60 -14.52
C ILE A 90 2.48 5.29 -13.06
N VAL A 91 3.58 5.89 -12.58
CA VAL A 91 4.05 5.68 -11.21
C VAL A 91 3.90 6.95 -10.38
N TYR A 92 3.55 6.79 -9.10
CA TYR A 92 3.35 7.94 -8.21
C TYR A 92 3.40 7.53 -6.74
N THR A 93 3.45 8.51 -5.87
CA THR A 93 3.38 8.33 -4.42
C THR A 93 2.29 9.19 -3.79
N SER A 94 2.20 9.20 -2.49
CA SER A 94 1.33 10.07 -1.69
C SER A 94 2.06 10.50 -0.41
N ALA A 95 1.34 11.04 0.58
CA ALA A 95 1.91 11.33 1.89
C ALA A 95 2.29 10.08 2.70
N ASP A 96 1.77 8.91 2.31
CA ASP A 96 2.11 7.62 2.92
C ASP A 96 3.37 7.02 2.30
N SER A 97 3.92 6.01 2.98
CA SER A 97 5.06 5.21 2.48
C SER A 97 4.61 4.20 1.42
N VAL A 98 4.38 4.69 0.19
CA VAL A 98 3.81 3.86 -0.89
C VAL A 98 4.48 4.14 -2.24
N PHE A 99 4.64 3.08 -3.04
CA PHE A 99 4.89 3.14 -4.48
C PHE A 99 3.63 2.64 -5.20
N GLN A 100 3.02 3.46 -6.01
CA GLN A 100 1.77 3.14 -6.70
C GLN A 100 2.00 3.07 -8.20
N ILE A 101 1.45 2.03 -8.83
CA ILE A 101 1.55 1.79 -10.28
C ILE A 101 0.13 1.76 -10.83
N ALA A 102 -0.22 2.74 -11.66
CA ALA A 102 -1.50 2.73 -12.35
C ALA A 102 -1.35 2.20 -13.78
N ALA A 103 -2.31 1.38 -14.19
CA ALA A 103 -2.38 0.82 -15.53
C ALA A 103 -3.81 0.73 -16.03
N ASN A 104 -4.02 1.11 -17.29
CA ASN A 104 -5.29 0.94 -17.99
C ASN A 104 -5.46 -0.54 -18.35
N GLU A 105 -6.56 -1.16 -17.90
CA GLU A 105 -6.81 -2.59 -18.10
C GLU A 105 -6.98 -2.99 -19.58
N ASP A 106 -7.39 -2.05 -20.44
CA ASP A 106 -7.54 -2.30 -21.87
C ASP A 106 -6.19 -2.25 -22.62
N ILE A 107 -5.12 -1.71 -21.99
CA ILE A 107 -3.79 -1.53 -22.57
C ILE A 107 -2.76 -2.47 -21.96
N ILE A 108 -2.80 -2.63 -20.63
CA ILE A 108 -1.86 -3.44 -19.86
C ILE A 108 -2.67 -4.47 -19.08
N PRO A 109 -2.53 -5.77 -19.37
CA PRO A 109 -3.24 -6.83 -18.66
C PRO A 109 -2.99 -6.79 -17.15
N LEU A 110 -4.00 -7.13 -16.35
CA LEU A 110 -3.90 -7.14 -14.89
C LEU A 110 -2.75 -8.00 -14.37
N GLU A 111 -2.51 -9.15 -15.00
CA GLU A 111 -1.41 -10.05 -14.62
C GLU A 111 -0.05 -9.37 -14.79
N GLU A 112 0.12 -8.58 -15.86
CA GLU A 112 1.36 -7.81 -16.09
C GLU A 112 1.52 -6.70 -15.05
N LEU A 113 0.44 -5.97 -14.71
CA LEU A 113 0.44 -4.98 -13.64
C LEU A 113 0.81 -5.61 -12.29
N TYR A 114 0.22 -6.75 -11.95
CA TYR A 114 0.51 -7.44 -10.69
C TYR A 114 1.94 -7.95 -10.64
N HIS A 115 2.45 -8.49 -11.75
CA HIS A 115 3.85 -8.89 -11.85
C HIS A 115 4.81 -7.70 -11.69
N ALA A 116 4.51 -6.56 -12.31
CA ALA A 116 5.28 -5.32 -12.13
C ALA A 116 5.27 -4.85 -10.66
N CYS A 117 4.14 -4.97 -9.97
CA CYS A 117 4.06 -4.66 -8.54
C CYS A 117 4.91 -5.61 -7.68
N GLN A 118 4.98 -6.89 -8.00
CA GLN A 118 5.86 -7.85 -7.34
C GLN A 118 7.34 -7.48 -7.55
N ILE A 119 7.73 -7.17 -8.79
CA ILE A 119 9.09 -6.67 -9.09
C ILE A 119 9.41 -5.41 -8.28
N ALA A 120 8.48 -4.44 -8.25
CA ALA A 120 8.67 -3.22 -7.46
C ALA A 120 8.79 -3.52 -5.95
N ARG A 121 8.02 -4.51 -5.43
CA ARG A 121 8.12 -4.93 -4.03
C ARG A 121 9.48 -5.55 -3.72
N GLU A 122 10.02 -6.37 -4.62
CA GLU A 122 11.36 -6.96 -4.48
C GLU A 122 12.45 -5.86 -4.47
N ILE A 123 12.41 -4.92 -5.41
CA ILE A 123 13.33 -3.78 -5.45
C ILE A 123 13.24 -2.98 -4.16
N ALA A 124 12.02 -2.69 -3.70
CA ALA A 124 11.77 -1.91 -2.50
C ALA A 124 11.98 -2.69 -1.19
N MET A 125 12.63 -3.86 -1.20
CA MET A 125 13.16 -4.52 -0.01
C MET A 125 14.53 -3.98 0.41
N ASP A 126 15.24 -3.27 -0.48
CA ASP A 126 16.47 -2.56 -0.14
C ASP A 126 16.17 -1.43 0.86
N ASP A 127 16.95 -1.33 1.93
CA ASP A 127 16.75 -0.35 2.99
C ASP A 127 16.85 1.11 2.52
N LYS A 128 17.47 1.36 1.36
CA LYS A 128 17.55 2.70 0.74
C LYS A 128 16.19 3.25 0.33
N TRP A 129 15.23 2.37 -0.02
CA TRP A 129 13.92 2.75 -0.55
C TRP A 129 12.78 1.83 -0.08
N LYS A 130 12.95 1.21 1.08
CA LYS A 130 11.97 0.34 1.70
C LYS A 130 10.69 1.10 2.05
N VAL A 131 9.71 1.06 1.15
CA VAL A 131 8.36 1.59 1.41
C VAL A 131 7.45 0.53 2.02
N GLY A 132 6.49 0.98 2.79
CA GLY A 132 5.52 0.10 3.46
C GLY A 132 4.68 -0.72 2.48
N ARG A 133 4.24 -0.12 1.37
CA ARG A 133 3.39 -0.80 0.38
C ARG A 133 3.78 -0.46 -1.06
N VAL A 134 3.61 -1.44 -1.95
CA VAL A 134 3.47 -1.24 -3.39
C VAL A 134 2.01 -1.50 -3.74
N ILE A 135 1.39 -0.67 -4.56
CA ILE A 135 -0.05 -0.73 -4.84
C ILE A 135 -0.31 -0.78 -6.33
N ALA A 136 -0.97 -1.84 -6.79
CA ALA A 136 -1.58 -1.89 -8.12
C ALA A 136 -2.84 -1.03 -8.15
N ARG A 137 -2.91 -0.12 -9.12
CA ARG A 137 -4.01 0.83 -9.32
C ARG A 137 -4.59 0.71 -10.73
N PRO A 138 -5.27 -0.38 -11.05
CA PRO A 138 -5.89 -0.53 -12.35
C PRO A 138 -7.04 0.47 -12.56
N TYR A 139 -7.21 0.88 -13.82
CA TYR A 139 -8.27 1.80 -14.22
C TYR A 139 -8.73 1.51 -15.66
N ILE A 140 -9.87 2.07 -16.02
CA ILE A 140 -10.45 2.05 -17.37
C ILE A 140 -10.76 3.47 -17.83
N GLY A 141 -11.06 3.63 -19.11
CA GLY A 141 -11.40 4.91 -19.73
C GLY A 141 -10.41 5.31 -20.82
N THR A 142 -10.77 6.28 -21.64
CA THR A 142 -10.03 6.63 -22.87
C THR A 142 -9.55 8.07 -22.93
N LYS A 143 -10.05 8.97 -22.07
CA LYS A 143 -9.70 10.39 -22.09
C LYS A 143 -9.76 11.03 -20.71
N GLU A 144 -9.08 12.16 -20.57
CA GLU A 144 -9.10 13.01 -19.37
C GLU A 144 -10.54 13.26 -18.86
N GLY A 145 -10.71 13.23 -17.55
CA GLY A 145 -12.00 13.41 -16.86
C GLY A 145 -12.95 12.20 -16.94
N HIS A 146 -12.58 11.15 -17.67
CA HIS A 146 -13.38 9.92 -17.82
C HIS A 146 -12.64 8.66 -17.39
N PHE A 147 -11.52 8.79 -16.70
CA PHE A 147 -10.81 7.65 -16.14
C PHE A 147 -11.47 7.20 -14.83
N THR A 148 -11.72 5.91 -14.71
CA THR A 148 -12.34 5.30 -13.53
C THR A 148 -11.49 4.18 -12.99
N ARG A 149 -11.13 4.24 -11.70
CA ARG A 149 -10.40 3.15 -11.02
C ARG A 149 -11.32 1.95 -10.85
N THR A 150 -10.79 0.76 -11.11
CA THR A 150 -11.54 -0.49 -10.95
C THR A 150 -11.40 -1.06 -9.54
N SER A 151 -12.16 -2.10 -9.24
CA SER A 151 -12.07 -2.87 -7.99
C SER A 151 -10.86 -3.80 -7.92
N ASN A 152 -10.12 -3.98 -9.04
CA ASN A 152 -8.97 -4.88 -9.16
C ASN A 152 -7.69 -4.31 -8.52
N ARG A 153 -7.84 -3.35 -7.59
CA ARG A 153 -6.73 -2.87 -6.76
C ARG A 153 -6.15 -4.01 -5.95
N HIS A 154 -4.80 -4.04 -5.87
CA HIS A 154 -4.11 -4.98 -5.00
C HIS A 154 -2.92 -4.30 -4.30
N ASP A 155 -2.78 -4.55 -2.99
CA ASP A 155 -1.72 -3.97 -2.16
C ASP A 155 -0.67 -5.06 -1.83
N TYR A 156 0.60 -4.77 -2.12
CA TYR A 156 1.76 -5.59 -1.76
C TYR A 156 2.46 -4.93 -0.58
N ALA A 157 1.99 -5.24 0.62
CA ALA A 157 2.53 -4.70 1.85
C ALA A 157 3.80 -5.44 2.32
N LEU A 158 4.56 -4.81 3.21
CA LEU A 158 5.57 -5.52 4.01
C LEU A 158 4.86 -6.39 5.05
N ALA A 159 5.36 -7.59 5.26
CA ALA A 159 4.92 -8.39 6.39
C ALA A 159 5.41 -7.79 7.72
N PRO A 160 4.70 -8.01 8.83
CA PRO A 160 5.20 -7.70 10.15
C PRO A 160 6.60 -8.30 10.37
N PHE A 161 7.51 -7.52 10.96
CA PHE A 161 8.90 -7.93 11.13
C PHE A 161 9.12 -8.95 12.27
N SER A 162 8.07 -9.25 13.04
CA SER A 162 8.09 -10.23 14.13
C SER A 162 6.68 -10.78 14.38
N LYS A 163 6.56 -11.77 15.27
CA LYS A 163 5.27 -12.31 15.71
C LYS A 163 4.42 -11.23 16.35
N THR A 164 3.14 -11.24 16.02
CA THR A 164 2.11 -10.35 16.54
C THR A 164 1.19 -11.07 17.53
N ALA A 165 0.29 -10.35 18.17
CA ALA A 165 -0.79 -10.95 18.95
C ALA A 165 -1.65 -11.92 18.11
N LEU A 166 -1.82 -11.63 16.80
CA LEU A 166 -2.56 -12.50 15.87
C LEU A 166 -1.87 -13.86 15.74
N ASP A 167 -0.53 -13.87 15.60
CA ASP A 167 0.25 -15.12 15.55
C ASP A 167 0.11 -15.91 16.83
N SER A 168 0.16 -15.24 17.99
CA SER A 168 0.02 -15.89 19.29
C SER A 168 -1.34 -16.54 19.49
N LEU A 169 -2.41 -15.89 19.03
CA LEU A 169 -3.77 -16.45 19.04
C LEU A 169 -3.88 -17.68 18.14
N LYS A 170 -3.35 -17.60 16.93
CA LYS A 170 -3.30 -18.71 15.97
C LYS A 170 -2.50 -19.88 16.51
N ASP A 171 -1.33 -19.63 17.11
CA ASP A 171 -0.48 -20.66 17.71
C ASP A 171 -1.17 -21.35 18.91
N ALA A 172 -2.05 -20.64 19.62
CA ALA A 172 -2.92 -21.18 20.67
C ALA A 172 -4.12 -21.98 20.15
N GLY A 173 -4.26 -22.16 18.81
CA GLY A 173 -5.35 -22.89 18.17
C GLY A 173 -6.66 -22.12 18.10
N LEU A 174 -6.64 -20.80 18.27
CA LEU A 174 -7.81 -19.94 18.19
C LEU A 174 -8.02 -19.45 16.75
N ASP A 175 -9.29 -19.20 16.41
CA ASP A 175 -9.63 -18.57 15.14
C ASP A 175 -9.30 -17.07 15.18
N VAL A 176 -8.60 -16.62 14.15
CA VAL A 176 -8.32 -15.20 13.89
C VAL A 176 -8.95 -14.81 12.56
N ILE A 177 -10.06 -14.10 12.64
CA ILE A 177 -10.87 -13.73 11.46
C ILE A 177 -10.53 -12.31 11.04
N GLY A 178 -9.89 -12.16 9.89
CA GLY A 178 -9.58 -10.87 9.29
C GLY A 178 -10.78 -10.32 8.52
N VAL A 179 -11.20 -9.09 8.83
CA VAL A 179 -12.31 -8.40 8.16
C VAL A 179 -11.80 -7.17 7.42
N GLY A 180 -12.24 -6.98 6.18
CA GLY A 180 -11.87 -5.84 5.35
C GLY A 180 -10.38 -5.84 5.01
N LYS A 181 -9.63 -4.79 5.39
CA LYS A 181 -8.20 -4.63 5.06
C LYS A 181 -7.23 -5.33 6.01
N ILE A 182 -7.70 -5.92 7.08
CA ILE A 182 -6.82 -6.52 8.08
C ILE A 182 -5.89 -7.59 7.49
N PRO A 183 -6.36 -8.52 6.67
CA PRO A 183 -5.48 -9.49 6.01
C PRO A 183 -4.36 -8.83 5.19
N ASP A 184 -4.65 -7.77 4.45
CA ASP A 184 -3.66 -7.07 3.62
C ASP A 184 -2.61 -6.35 4.47
N ILE A 185 -3.02 -5.73 5.59
CA ILE A 185 -2.12 -5.00 6.51
C ILE A 185 -1.10 -5.94 7.18
N PHE A 186 -1.51 -7.17 7.46
CA PHE A 186 -0.68 -8.19 8.09
C PHE A 186 -0.10 -9.20 7.08
N VAL A 187 -0.39 -9.06 5.78
CA VAL A 187 0.03 -9.99 4.72
C VAL A 187 -0.36 -11.43 5.11
N ASP A 188 -1.59 -11.59 5.58
CA ASP A 188 -2.17 -12.84 6.09
C ASP A 188 -1.46 -13.45 7.31
N GLN A 189 -0.40 -12.82 7.84
CA GLN A 189 0.31 -13.33 9.00
C GLN A 189 -0.62 -13.37 10.22
N GLY A 190 -0.71 -14.54 10.85
CA GLY A 190 -1.57 -14.76 12.02
C GLY A 190 -3.07 -14.87 11.72
N ILE A 191 -3.52 -14.72 10.47
CA ILE A 191 -4.93 -14.84 10.06
C ILE A 191 -5.27 -16.30 9.77
N THR A 192 -6.44 -16.78 10.24
CA THR A 192 -6.96 -18.12 9.97
C THR A 192 -8.09 -18.11 8.95
N ARG A 193 -8.89 -17.05 8.91
CA ARG A 193 -10.01 -16.88 7.97
C ARG A 193 -10.16 -15.41 7.54
N LYS A 194 -10.67 -15.19 6.34
CA LYS A 194 -10.97 -13.87 5.76
C LYS A 194 -12.47 -13.72 5.51
N ASN A 195 -13.00 -12.53 5.76
CA ASN A 195 -14.37 -12.12 5.43
C ASN A 195 -14.35 -10.81 4.66
#